data_9b4c6804df2ba07c86215873fc9a050a
#
_entry.id   9b4c6804df2ba07c86215873fc9a050a
#
_cell.length_a   1.000
_cell.length_b   1.000
_cell.length_c   1.000
_cell.angle_alpha   90.00
_cell.angle_beta   90.00
_cell.angle_gamma   90.00
#
_symmetry.space_group_name_H-M   'P 1'
#
loop_
_entity.id
_entity.type
_entity.pdbx_description
1 polymer ?
#
loop_
_entity_poly.entity_id
_entity_poly.type
_entity_poly.pdbx_seq_one_letter_code
_entity_poly.pdbx_strand_id
1 'polypeptide(L)'
;MLVLLNDYHQNTKHSYLSIRTNPNRVDWNNPPNRFKNYPNTYERISLNSKNQNSNFLYLIAGITAKKSYPGIEYYLRVNPSAGALYPNEIYFQVRNQEGFDDGIYHFEVSTSSVVLLKKLENDEGLESILDLDYSIDGFIFFISSLYFRSSWKYKKRAFRYCLLDAGHILGSMEASSYLYDKSFEILYDFSKEKLNRFFSFDEKEFFTSVCIVGEKSEKLKNSFELSLPTIDGSSYEEGRISFFEPNEFIEKAYKDSLNIKDKKEQNQKVVFNFHKEKFEDTIFKRRSIREFSNQSISKAQFDSIMSVLNQPISSDCDEEVDIYYVINRVEGCFLGLYKNGIQIKTGDYSSKAGYLCLEQDLGKSSAVTFFLTTKSKNYQEAYQKAGIIGHRLYLASNYLGIGCSGIGAYYDDEVCEFVEDTTMVLYALAIGN
;
A
#
# COMPACT_ATOMS: atom_id res chain seq x y z
N MET A 1 -23.17 -3.08 13.78
CA MET A 1 -21.86 -3.26 13.11
C MET A 1 -21.55 -2.17 12.11
N LEU A 2 -22.43 -1.78 11.20
CA LEU A 2 -22.24 -0.66 10.25
C LEU A 2 -22.03 0.73 10.90
N VAL A 3 -22.53 0.96 12.09
CA VAL A 3 -22.42 2.22 12.83
C VAL A 3 -20.97 2.49 13.27
N LEU A 4 -20.21 1.47 13.67
CA LEU A 4 -18.89 1.62 14.31
C LEU A 4 -17.76 1.96 13.35
N LEU A 5 -17.74 1.39 12.15
CA LEU A 5 -16.74 1.73 11.13
C LEU A 5 -17.00 3.12 10.54
N ASN A 6 -18.27 3.50 10.42
CA ASN A 6 -18.68 4.85 10.10
C ASN A 6 -18.17 5.82 11.18
N ASP A 7 -18.22 5.43 12.47
CA ASP A 7 -17.68 6.25 13.56
C ASP A 7 -16.17 6.48 13.41
N TYR A 8 -15.36 5.45 13.09
CA TYR A 8 -13.94 5.63 12.85
C TYR A 8 -13.69 6.61 11.70
N HIS A 9 -14.36 6.40 10.55
CA HIS A 9 -14.20 7.26 9.39
C HIS A 9 -14.58 8.71 9.72
N GLN A 10 -15.75 8.92 10.35
CA GLN A 10 -16.23 10.26 10.73
C GLN A 10 -15.27 10.96 11.73
N ASN A 11 -14.81 10.24 12.76
CA ASN A 11 -13.92 10.79 13.78
C ASN A 11 -12.49 11.06 13.30
N THR A 12 -12.14 10.60 12.09
CA THR A 12 -10.81 10.79 11.49
C THR A 12 -10.82 11.70 10.27
N LYS A 13 -11.96 12.29 9.92
CA LYS A 13 -12.06 13.32 8.87
C LYS A 13 -11.30 14.58 9.24
N HIS A 14 -10.73 15.22 8.24
CA HIS A 14 -10.21 16.56 8.36
C HIS A 14 -11.25 17.56 7.84
N SER A 15 -11.43 18.63 8.58
CA SER A 15 -12.15 19.82 8.18
C SER A 15 -11.27 21.04 8.41
N TYR A 16 -11.61 22.17 7.80
CA TYR A 16 -10.92 23.45 8.00
C TYR A 16 -10.78 23.79 9.49
N LEU A 17 -11.84 23.58 10.27
CA LEU A 17 -11.82 23.84 11.69
C LEU A 17 -10.96 22.85 12.47
N SER A 18 -11.10 21.54 12.22
CA SER A 18 -10.39 20.49 12.98
C SER A 18 -8.87 20.60 12.86
N ILE A 19 -8.35 20.99 11.70
CA ILE A 19 -6.91 21.16 11.48
C ILE A 19 -6.35 22.35 12.28
N ARG A 20 -7.13 23.42 12.42
CA ARG A 20 -6.68 24.65 13.12
C ARG A 20 -6.89 24.63 14.63
N THR A 21 -7.88 23.89 15.10
CA THR A 21 -8.22 23.83 16.53
C THR A 21 -7.57 22.67 17.27
N ASN A 22 -7.15 21.62 16.55
CA ASN A 22 -6.54 20.44 17.14
C ASN A 22 -5.23 20.06 16.43
N PRO A 23 -4.17 20.86 16.60
CA PRO A 23 -2.89 20.58 15.95
C PRO A 23 -2.28 19.28 16.49
N ASN A 24 -1.94 18.36 15.59
CA ASN A 24 -1.20 17.14 15.93
C ASN A 24 0.19 17.51 16.47
N ARG A 25 0.43 17.27 17.75
CA ARG A 25 1.78 17.37 18.32
C ARG A 25 2.49 16.03 18.18
N VAL A 26 3.61 16.04 17.47
CA VAL A 26 4.48 14.88 17.30
C VAL A 26 5.54 14.90 18.39
N ASP A 27 5.70 13.77 19.10
CA ASP A 27 6.78 13.62 20.07
C ASP A 27 8.08 13.23 19.35
N TRP A 28 8.86 14.22 18.97
CA TRP A 28 10.13 14.03 18.28
C TRP A 28 11.23 13.39 19.13
N ASN A 29 11.04 13.30 20.44
CA ASN A 29 12.02 12.69 21.34
C ASN A 29 11.89 11.16 21.36
N ASN A 30 10.71 10.65 21.03
CA ASN A 30 10.41 9.21 21.01
C ASN A 30 9.88 8.74 19.65
N PRO A 31 10.70 8.80 18.58
CA PRO A 31 10.28 8.30 17.28
C PRO A 31 10.20 6.76 17.28
N PRO A 32 9.26 6.16 16.56
CA PRO A 32 9.17 4.71 16.45
C PRO A 32 10.36 4.14 15.67
N ASN A 33 10.69 2.87 15.94
CA ASN A 33 11.64 2.14 15.13
C ASN A 33 11.16 2.02 13.68
N ARG A 34 12.04 2.35 12.74
CA ARG A 34 11.73 2.35 11.30
C ARG A 34 11.84 0.98 10.65
N PHE A 35 12.52 0.06 11.33
CA PHE A 35 12.81 -1.28 10.83
C PHE A 35 12.46 -2.31 11.89
N LYS A 36 12.00 -3.46 11.44
CA LYS A 36 11.86 -4.67 12.24
C LYS A 36 13.03 -5.59 11.89
N ASN A 37 13.82 -5.94 12.88
CA ASN A 37 14.99 -6.79 12.73
C ASN A 37 14.86 -8.01 13.64
N TYR A 38 15.22 -9.16 13.15
CA TYR A 38 15.29 -10.40 13.93
C TYR A 38 16.68 -10.60 14.52
N PRO A 39 16.83 -11.35 15.64
CA PRO A 39 18.12 -11.68 16.22
C PRO A 39 19.10 -12.31 15.22
N ASN A 40 20.40 -12.07 15.40
CA ASN A 40 21.43 -12.57 14.49
C ASN A 40 21.55 -14.10 14.45
N THR A 41 20.86 -14.80 15.34
CA THR A 41 20.74 -16.26 15.36
C THR A 41 19.89 -16.83 14.24
N TYR A 42 19.03 -16.01 13.62
CA TYR A 42 18.20 -16.41 12.47
C TYR A 42 19.02 -16.43 11.18
N GLU A 43 18.74 -17.41 10.33
CA GLU A 43 19.34 -17.51 9.00
C GLU A 43 18.85 -16.40 8.09
N ARG A 44 19.77 -15.82 7.28
CA ARG A 44 19.46 -14.73 6.34
C ARG A 44 19.94 -15.07 4.94
N ILE A 45 19.12 -14.71 3.97
CA ILE A 45 19.47 -14.74 2.54
C ILE A 45 19.55 -13.30 2.05
N SER A 46 20.72 -12.90 1.55
CA SER A 46 20.92 -11.55 1.01
C SER A 46 20.20 -11.37 -0.34
N LEU A 47 19.47 -10.28 -0.49
CA LEU A 47 18.82 -9.88 -1.75
C LEU A 47 19.76 -9.14 -2.71
N ASN A 48 21.02 -8.93 -2.34
CA ASN A 48 22.04 -8.33 -3.22
C ASN A 48 22.64 -9.34 -4.23
N SER A 49 22.08 -10.54 -4.31
CA SER A 49 22.47 -11.56 -5.29
C SER A 49 21.93 -11.22 -6.68
N LYS A 50 22.60 -11.75 -7.74
CA LYS A 50 22.10 -11.64 -9.12
C LYS A 50 20.95 -12.63 -9.43
N ASN A 51 20.38 -13.27 -8.42
CA ASN A 51 19.27 -14.20 -8.59
C ASN A 51 17.99 -13.45 -8.93
N GLN A 52 17.21 -13.96 -9.87
CA GLN A 52 15.97 -13.35 -10.35
C GLN A 52 14.94 -13.16 -9.22
N ASN A 53 14.79 -14.14 -8.33
CA ASN A 53 13.87 -14.06 -7.20
C ASN A 53 14.32 -13.00 -6.17
N SER A 54 15.64 -12.85 -5.95
CA SER A 54 16.17 -11.78 -5.09
C SER A 54 15.86 -10.38 -5.65
N ASN A 55 16.03 -10.18 -6.97
CA ASN A 55 15.67 -8.91 -7.61
C ASN A 55 14.17 -8.66 -7.55
N PHE A 56 13.36 -9.69 -7.82
CA PHE A 56 11.91 -9.63 -7.69
C PHE A 56 11.48 -9.15 -6.31
N LEU A 57 12.01 -9.76 -5.24
CA LEU A 57 11.72 -9.38 -3.86
C LEU A 57 12.23 -7.97 -3.55
N TYR A 58 13.44 -7.61 -4.00
CA TYR A 58 14.00 -6.28 -3.77
C TYR A 58 13.12 -5.16 -4.33
N LEU A 59 12.55 -5.35 -5.53
CA LEU A 59 11.67 -4.39 -6.18
C LEU A 59 10.28 -4.26 -5.52
N ILE A 60 9.98 -5.05 -4.51
CA ILE A 60 8.76 -4.90 -3.72
C ILE A 60 8.91 -3.78 -2.68
N ALA A 61 9.97 -3.81 -1.87
CA ALA A 61 10.12 -2.87 -0.75
C ALA A 61 11.58 -2.52 -0.39
N GLY A 62 12.55 -2.83 -1.24
CA GLY A 62 13.96 -2.54 -1.00
C GLY A 62 14.25 -1.04 -0.83
N ILE A 63 15.35 -0.72 -0.14
CA ILE A 63 15.83 0.66 0.04
C ILE A 63 16.47 1.13 -1.26
N THR A 64 15.95 2.20 -1.84
CA THR A 64 16.41 2.74 -3.13
C THR A 64 17.09 4.10 -3.02
N ALA A 65 17.02 4.75 -1.86
CA ALA A 65 17.76 5.98 -1.57
C ALA A 65 17.87 6.24 -0.08
N LYS A 66 18.88 7.03 0.29
CA LYS A 66 19.09 7.54 1.64
C LYS A 66 19.21 9.07 1.57
N LYS A 67 18.50 9.76 2.46
CA LYS A 67 18.65 11.20 2.68
C LYS A 67 19.17 11.43 4.09
N SER A 68 20.25 12.15 4.22
CA SER A 68 20.87 12.47 5.51
C SER A 68 20.72 13.95 5.81
N TYR A 69 20.23 14.25 7.01
CA TYR A 69 20.17 15.58 7.58
C TYR A 69 20.92 15.56 8.93
N PRO A 70 21.32 16.70 9.49
CA PRO A 70 21.95 16.72 10.81
C PRO A 70 21.09 16.00 11.86
N GLY A 71 21.59 14.86 12.36
CA GLY A 71 20.93 14.05 13.40
C GLY A 71 19.79 13.13 12.93
N ILE A 72 19.42 13.13 11.64
CA ILE A 72 18.31 12.32 11.12
C ILE A 72 18.64 11.71 9.76
N GLU A 73 18.42 10.43 9.60
CA GLU A 73 18.51 9.74 8.33
C GLU A 73 17.14 9.24 7.89
N TYR A 74 16.83 9.42 6.60
CA TYR A 74 15.63 8.89 5.96
C TYR A 74 16.02 7.86 4.91
N TYR A 75 15.43 6.68 5.02
CA TYR A 75 15.57 5.61 4.04
C TYR A 75 14.33 5.59 3.17
N LEU A 76 14.50 5.73 1.86
CA LEU A 76 13.40 5.70 0.90
C LEU A 76 13.37 4.33 0.24
N ARG A 77 12.20 3.71 0.26
CA ARG A 77 11.96 2.39 -0.32
C ARG A 77 11.38 2.49 -1.72
N VAL A 78 11.29 1.37 -2.42
CA VAL A 78 10.59 1.23 -3.69
C VAL A 78 9.17 1.80 -3.59
N ASN A 79 8.38 1.36 -2.64
CA ASN A 79 7.05 1.88 -2.38
C ASN A 79 7.09 3.23 -1.65
N PRO A 80 6.17 4.17 -1.94
CA PRO A 80 6.00 5.36 -1.11
C PRO A 80 5.37 5.00 0.23
N SER A 81 5.55 5.87 1.22
CA SER A 81 4.86 5.78 2.49
C SER A 81 4.58 7.16 3.05
N ALA A 82 3.45 7.33 3.71
CA ALA A 82 3.07 8.57 4.37
C ALA A 82 4.13 8.97 5.40
N GLY A 83 4.77 10.12 5.17
CA GLY A 83 5.85 10.61 6.04
C GLY A 83 7.12 9.77 6.07
N ALA A 84 7.30 8.82 5.15
CA ALA A 84 8.38 7.83 5.12
C ALA A 84 8.47 7.03 6.45
N LEU A 85 7.32 6.65 7.02
CA LEU A 85 7.22 5.92 8.29
C LEU A 85 7.16 4.41 8.12
N TYR A 86 6.72 3.93 6.97
CA TYR A 86 6.69 2.51 6.57
C TYR A 86 6.10 1.59 7.64
N PRO A 87 4.81 1.73 7.98
CA PRO A 87 4.18 0.94 9.03
C PRO A 87 4.04 -0.54 8.69
N ASN A 88 4.12 -0.90 7.42
CA ASN A 88 3.85 -2.25 6.97
C ASN A 88 5.12 -3.10 6.91
N GLU A 89 4.99 -4.34 7.37
CA GLU A 89 5.98 -5.41 7.25
C GLU A 89 5.53 -6.46 6.25
N ILE A 90 6.47 -7.18 5.67
CA ILE A 90 6.22 -8.19 4.64
C ILE A 90 6.76 -9.53 5.14
N TYR A 91 5.86 -10.47 5.34
CA TYR A 91 6.17 -11.88 5.56
C TYR A 91 5.80 -12.65 4.30
N PHE A 92 6.42 -13.78 4.08
CA PHE A 92 6.03 -14.64 2.96
C PHE A 92 6.37 -16.10 3.21
N GLN A 93 5.52 -16.96 2.71
CA GLN A 93 5.83 -18.36 2.49
C GLN A 93 6.40 -18.51 1.08
N VAL A 94 7.38 -19.37 0.93
CA VAL A 94 7.95 -19.73 -0.38
C VAL A 94 8.06 -21.24 -0.52
N ARG A 95 7.77 -21.74 -1.74
CA ARG A 95 7.99 -23.12 -2.15
C ARG A 95 8.57 -23.19 -3.56
N ASN A 96 9.47 -24.15 -3.76
CA ASN A 96 10.03 -24.49 -5.07
C ASN A 96 10.61 -23.28 -5.82
N GLN A 97 11.27 -22.35 -5.12
CA GLN A 97 11.90 -21.18 -5.72
C GLN A 97 13.40 -21.21 -5.59
N GLU A 98 14.09 -21.00 -6.71
CA GLU A 98 15.56 -20.99 -6.74
C GLU A 98 16.13 -19.95 -5.77
N GLY A 99 17.09 -20.39 -4.96
CA GLY A 99 17.80 -19.57 -3.98
C GLY A 99 17.12 -19.49 -2.61
N PHE A 100 16.03 -20.24 -2.38
CA PHE A 100 15.31 -20.31 -1.12
C PHE A 100 15.03 -21.75 -0.73
N ASP A 101 15.21 -22.06 0.56
CA ASP A 101 14.58 -23.24 1.14
C ASP A 101 13.08 -23.01 1.29
N ASP A 102 12.28 -24.07 1.17
CA ASP A 102 10.83 -23.97 1.42
C ASP A 102 10.62 -23.55 2.87
N GLY A 103 9.93 -22.42 3.07
CA GLY A 103 9.88 -21.83 4.39
C GLY A 103 9.00 -20.58 4.51
N ILE A 104 8.92 -20.08 5.72
CA ILE A 104 8.28 -18.82 6.07
C ILE A 104 9.37 -17.81 6.41
N TYR A 105 9.32 -16.65 5.77
CA TYR A 105 10.35 -15.62 5.84
C TYR A 105 9.76 -14.26 6.22
N HIS A 106 10.63 -13.40 6.76
CA HIS A 106 10.38 -11.96 6.91
C HIS A 106 11.33 -11.17 6.01
N PHE A 107 10.83 -10.14 5.32
CA PHE A 107 11.67 -9.23 4.54
C PHE A 107 12.31 -8.17 5.45
N GLU A 108 13.53 -8.41 5.87
CA GLU A 108 14.32 -7.48 6.70
C GLU A 108 14.93 -6.38 5.84
N VAL A 109 14.18 -5.28 5.69
CA VAL A 109 14.53 -4.20 4.75
C VAL A 109 15.84 -3.51 5.11
N SER A 110 16.16 -3.36 6.41
CA SER A 110 17.36 -2.67 6.90
C SER A 110 18.67 -3.30 6.41
N THR A 111 18.69 -4.62 6.26
CA THR A 111 19.84 -5.41 5.83
C THR A 111 19.79 -5.81 4.36
N SER A 112 18.71 -5.47 3.66
CA SER A 112 18.43 -5.95 2.30
C SER A 112 18.52 -7.48 2.21
N SER A 113 17.90 -8.15 3.19
CA SER A 113 17.86 -9.60 3.27
C SER A 113 16.48 -10.11 3.63
N VAL A 114 16.28 -11.41 3.52
CA VAL A 114 15.13 -12.10 4.08
C VAL A 114 15.59 -13.02 5.19
N VAL A 115 14.80 -13.10 6.25
CA VAL A 115 15.08 -13.88 7.47
C VAL A 115 14.20 -15.11 7.46
N LEU A 116 14.81 -16.29 7.52
CA LEU A 116 14.08 -17.55 7.65
C LEU A 116 13.53 -17.68 9.08
N LEU A 117 12.20 -17.64 9.20
CA LEU A 117 11.50 -17.78 10.48
C LEU A 117 11.19 -19.25 10.80
N LYS A 118 10.82 -20.03 9.77
CA LYS A 118 10.50 -21.43 9.87
C LYS A 118 10.74 -22.15 8.55
N LYS A 119 11.47 -23.28 8.59
CA LYS A 119 11.50 -24.22 7.46
C LYS A 119 10.17 -24.97 7.39
N LEU A 120 9.69 -25.20 6.18
CA LEU A 120 8.52 -26.06 5.94
C LEU A 120 9.00 -27.48 5.66
N GLU A 121 8.37 -28.45 6.31
CA GLU A 121 8.65 -29.86 6.11
C GLU A 121 7.42 -30.50 5.42
N ASN A 122 7.68 -31.33 4.39
CA ASN A 122 6.62 -32.03 3.65
C ASN A 122 5.49 -31.12 3.14
N ASP A 123 4.26 -31.42 3.56
CA ASP A 123 3.06 -30.71 3.13
C ASP A 123 2.66 -29.56 4.08
N GLU A 124 3.56 -29.11 5.00
CA GLU A 124 3.30 -27.97 5.88
C GLU A 124 3.14 -26.66 5.09
N GLY A 125 2.23 -25.79 5.52
CA GLY A 125 2.07 -24.47 4.92
C GLY A 125 0.89 -23.69 5.50
N LEU A 126 0.76 -22.44 5.09
CA LEU A 126 -0.27 -21.51 5.56
C LEU A 126 -1.52 -21.50 4.68
N GLU A 127 -1.55 -22.30 3.62
CA GLU A 127 -2.68 -22.37 2.68
C GLU A 127 -3.99 -22.71 3.38
N SER A 128 -3.96 -23.60 4.38
CA SER A 128 -5.17 -23.94 5.16
C SER A 128 -5.73 -22.78 5.99
N ILE A 129 -4.89 -21.84 6.42
CA ILE A 129 -5.34 -20.60 7.09
C ILE A 129 -6.04 -19.66 6.11
N LEU A 130 -5.69 -19.79 4.82
CA LEU A 130 -6.26 -19.01 3.71
C LEU A 130 -7.48 -19.71 3.08
N ASP A 131 -7.94 -20.82 3.65
CA ASP A 131 -9.01 -21.65 3.11
C ASP A 131 -8.75 -22.17 1.68
N LEU A 132 -7.45 -22.34 1.31
CA LEU A 132 -7.02 -22.94 0.04
C LEU A 132 -6.92 -24.46 0.20
N ASP A 133 -7.46 -25.20 -0.79
CA ASP A 133 -7.41 -26.68 -0.85
C ASP A 133 -6.27 -27.22 -1.74
N TYR A 134 -5.32 -26.35 -2.12
CA TYR A 134 -4.16 -26.62 -2.94
C TYR A 134 -2.92 -25.87 -2.41
N SER A 135 -1.74 -26.41 -2.68
CA SER A 135 -0.47 -25.72 -2.39
C SER A 135 -0.12 -24.72 -3.50
N ILE A 136 0.72 -23.76 -3.15
CA ILE A 136 1.25 -22.77 -4.10
C ILE A 136 2.73 -23.00 -4.30
N ASP A 137 3.13 -23.24 -5.57
CA ASP A 137 4.53 -23.18 -6.00
C ASP A 137 4.88 -21.73 -6.35
N GLY A 138 5.65 -21.08 -5.50
CA GLY A 138 5.93 -19.65 -5.59
C GLY A 138 5.95 -18.98 -4.25
N PHE A 139 5.37 -17.78 -4.19
CA PHE A 139 5.33 -16.95 -3.00
C PHE A 139 3.88 -16.70 -2.56
N ILE A 140 3.64 -16.78 -1.27
CA ILE A 140 2.43 -16.27 -0.63
C ILE A 140 2.89 -15.16 0.32
N PHE A 141 2.64 -13.90 -0.02
CA PHE A 141 3.00 -12.75 0.79
C PHE A 141 1.88 -12.40 1.77
N PHE A 142 2.27 -12.03 2.97
CA PHE A 142 1.40 -11.59 4.04
C PHE A 142 1.81 -10.17 4.44
N ILE A 143 0.90 -9.20 4.31
CA ILE A 143 1.15 -7.80 4.62
C ILE A 143 0.56 -7.49 5.99
N SER A 144 1.44 -7.15 6.94
CA SER A 144 1.03 -6.68 8.27
C SER A 144 1.21 -5.17 8.41
N SER A 145 0.59 -4.62 9.45
CA SER A 145 0.73 -3.22 9.85
C SER A 145 1.15 -3.11 11.30
N LEU A 146 2.33 -2.59 11.54
CA LEU A 146 2.83 -2.11 12.82
C LEU A 146 2.39 -0.65 12.98
N TYR A 147 1.11 -0.47 13.29
CA TYR A 147 0.41 0.79 13.10
C TYR A 147 0.98 1.97 13.88
N PHE A 148 1.69 1.70 15.00
CA PHE A 148 2.27 2.76 15.82
C PHE A 148 3.27 3.63 15.06
N ARG A 149 4.00 3.09 14.08
CA ARG A 149 4.89 3.90 13.23
C ARG A 149 4.15 5.08 12.59
N SER A 150 2.92 4.86 12.17
CA SER A 150 2.07 5.90 11.59
C SER A 150 1.28 6.68 12.63
N SER A 151 0.74 6.03 13.69
CA SER A 151 -0.06 6.72 14.70
C SER A 151 0.76 7.68 15.57
N TRP A 152 2.04 7.45 15.73
CA TRP A 152 2.98 8.39 16.33
C TRP A 152 2.86 9.79 15.72
N LYS A 153 2.70 9.88 14.40
CA LYS A 153 2.59 11.14 13.66
C LYS A 153 1.14 11.53 13.36
N TYR A 154 0.33 10.57 12.91
CA TYR A 154 -0.99 10.80 12.33
C TYR A 154 -2.16 10.47 13.27
N LYS A 155 -1.83 10.07 14.51
CA LYS A 155 -2.80 9.75 15.56
C LYS A 155 -3.89 8.79 15.04
N LYS A 156 -5.15 9.09 15.33
CA LYS A 156 -6.30 8.25 14.95
C LYS A 156 -6.40 8.00 13.44
N ARG A 157 -6.01 8.97 12.59
CA ARG A 157 -6.11 8.84 11.12
C ARG A 157 -5.11 7.84 10.55
N ALA A 158 -4.14 7.39 11.34
CA ALA A 158 -3.03 6.54 10.88
C ALA A 158 -3.48 5.22 10.24
N PHE A 159 -4.59 4.60 10.64
CA PHE A 159 -5.07 3.37 10.02
C PHE A 159 -5.34 3.53 8.52
N ARG A 160 -5.88 4.68 8.09
CA ARG A 160 -6.04 4.99 6.65
C ARG A 160 -4.69 4.97 5.92
N TYR A 161 -3.64 5.55 6.53
CA TYR A 161 -2.30 5.55 5.94
C TYR A 161 -1.66 4.17 5.93
N CYS A 162 -1.87 3.36 6.98
CA CYS A 162 -1.41 1.97 7.00
C CYS A 162 -2.00 1.17 5.83
N LEU A 163 -3.29 1.33 5.57
CA LEU A 163 -3.98 0.64 4.47
C LEU A 163 -3.54 1.16 3.09
N LEU A 164 -3.38 2.48 2.91
CA LEU A 164 -2.84 3.05 1.67
C LEU A 164 -1.41 2.58 1.40
N ASP A 165 -0.56 2.58 2.43
CA ASP A 165 0.82 2.13 2.33
C ASP A 165 0.90 0.62 2.03
N ALA A 166 0.00 -0.21 2.61
CA ALA A 166 -0.16 -1.62 2.24
C ALA A 166 -0.56 -1.77 0.76
N GLY A 167 -1.50 -0.95 0.28
CA GLY A 167 -1.86 -0.89 -1.12
C GLY A 167 -0.70 -0.51 -2.04
N HIS A 168 0.18 0.41 -1.61
CA HIS A 168 1.40 0.72 -2.36
C HIS A 168 2.38 -0.46 -2.41
N ILE A 169 2.48 -1.27 -1.36
CA ILE A 169 3.28 -2.51 -1.37
C ILE A 169 2.68 -3.51 -2.35
N LEU A 170 1.36 -3.73 -2.31
CA LEU A 170 0.67 -4.59 -3.27
C LEU A 170 0.86 -4.10 -4.71
N GLY A 171 0.82 -2.80 -4.95
CA GLY A 171 1.13 -2.21 -6.26
C GLY A 171 2.59 -2.41 -6.69
N SER A 172 3.55 -2.44 -5.75
CA SER A 172 4.94 -2.81 -6.05
C SER A 172 5.06 -4.30 -6.39
N MET A 173 4.30 -5.18 -5.68
CA MET A 173 4.23 -6.61 -6.00
C MET A 173 3.64 -6.83 -7.39
N GLU A 174 2.55 -6.13 -7.73
CA GLU A 174 1.93 -6.16 -9.05
C GLU A 174 2.92 -5.76 -10.16
N ALA A 175 3.63 -4.65 -9.98
CA ALA A 175 4.62 -4.17 -10.94
C ALA A 175 5.82 -5.12 -11.08
N SER A 176 6.32 -5.66 -9.96
CA SER A 176 7.39 -6.64 -9.98
C SER A 176 6.95 -7.95 -10.62
N SER A 177 5.72 -8.42 -10.35
CA SER A 177 5.15 -9.61 -11.00
C SER A 177 5.02 -9.42 -12.51
N TYR A 178 4.61 -8.24 -12.98
CA TYR A 178 4.58 -7.90 -14.41
C TYR A 178 5.98 -7.97 -15.04
N LEU A 179 7.02 -7.45 -14.38
CA LEU A 179 8.39 -7.48 -14.90
C LEU A 179 8.91 -8.90 -15.10
N TYR A 180 8.61 -9.79 -14.17
CA TYR A 180 9.11 -11.15 -14.14
C TYR A 180 8.12 -12.20 -14.67
N ASP A 181 7.05 -11.75 -15.36
CA ASP A 181 6.00 -12.60 -15.95
C ASP A 181 5.35 -13.57 -14.94
N LYS A 182 5.33 -13.19 -13.67
CA LYS A 182 4.70 -13.98 -12.60
C LYS A 182 3.19 -13.72 -12.53
N SER A 183 2.45 -14.64 -11.92
CA SER A 183 1.05 -14.44 -11.55
C SER A 183 0.95 -13.40 -10.42
N PHE A 184 -0.24 -12.86 -10.22
CA PHE A 184 -0.52 -11.92 -9.14
C PHE A 184 -2.00 -11.97 -8.78
N GLU A 185 -2.31 -12.28 -7.53
CA GLU A 185 -3.67 -12.32 -7.01
C GLU A 185 -3.68 -11.88 -5.55
N ILE A 186 -4.62 -11.02 -5.17
CA ILE A 186 -4.75 -10.54 -3.79
C ILE A 186 -5.93 -11.26 -3.13
N LEU A 187 -5.70 -11.73 -1.89
CA LEU A 187 -6.74 -12.25 -1.02
C LEU A 187 -6.95 -11.29 0.15
N TYR A 188 -8.19 -10.86 0.30
CA TYR A 188 -8.64 -10.06 1.44
C TYR A 188 -9.49 -10.88 2.41
N ASP A 189 -10.17 -11.92 1.90
CA ASP A 189 -11.05 -12.79 2.67
C ASP A 189 -10.32 -14.05 3.14
N PHE A 190 -9.67 -13.90 4.27
CA PHE A 190 -9.00 -14.99 5.00
C PHE A 190 -9.10 -14.75 6.50
N SER A 191 -8.84 -15.77 7.29
CA SER A 191 -8.88 -15.63 8.75
C SER A 191 -7.70 -14.84 9.30
N LYS A 192 -7.83 -13.50 9.27
CA LYS A 192 -6.80 -12.57 9.80
C LYS A 192 -6.47 -12.87 11.26
N GLU A 193 -7.46 -13.26 12.07
CA GLU A 193 -7.27 -13.60 13.48
C GLU A 193 -6.44 -14.89 13.67
N LYS A 194 -6.68 -15.91 12.85
CA LYS A 194 -5.88 -17.16 12.89
C LYS A 194 -4.43 -16.86 12.47
N LEU A 195 -4.24 -16.04 11.44
CA LEU A 195 -2.92 -15.68 10.96
C LEU A 195 -2.17 -14.82 11.99
N ASN A 196 -2.80 -13.81 12.59
CA ASN A 196 -2.21 -13.01 13.67
C ASN A 196 -1.77 -13.90 14.84
N ARG A 197 -2.63 -14.85 15.24
CA ARG A 197 -2.30 -15.80 16.32
C ARG A 197 -1.14 -16.72 15.97
N PHE A 198 -1.09 -17.19 14.72
CA PHE A 198 0.01 -18.02 14.23
C PHE A 198 1.38 -17.30 14.34
N PHE A 199 1.42 -16.01 14.02
CA PHE A 199 2.62 -15.18 14.14
C PHE A 199 2.85 -14.63 15.55
N SER A 200 2.02 -14.99 16.53
CA SER A 200 2.06 -14.45 17.89
C SER A 200 1.97 -12.92 17.95
N PHE A 201 1.26 -12.33 16.99
CA PHE A 201 1.01 -10.90 16.99
C PHE A 201 0.02 -10.55 18.09
N ASP A 202 0.39 -9.54 18.87
CA ASP A 202 -0.51 -8.85 19.79
C ASP A 202 -1.26 -7.72 19.05
N GLU A 203 -1.92 -6.83 19.81
CA GLU A 203 -2.67 -5.70 19.22
C GLU A 203 -1.78 -4.66 18.51
N LYS A 204 -0.45 -4.75 18.62
CA LYS A 204 0.49 -3.79 18.02
C LYS A 204 0.69 -3.99 16.53
N GLU A 205 0.57 -5.23 16.06
CA GLU A 205 0.76 -5.63 14.66
C GLU A 205 -0.36 -6.56 14.23
N PHE A 206 -0.85 -6.38 13.00
CA PHE A 206 -1.93 -7.21 12.46
C PHE A 206 -1.85 -7.29 10.94
N PHE A 207 -2.25 -8.43 10.38
CA PHE A 207 -2.32 -8.64 8.94
C PHE A 207 -3.55 -7.97 8.32
N THR A 208 -3.36 -7.41 7.12
CA THR A 208 -4.41 -6.71 6.37
C THR A 208 -4.75 -7.38 5.04
N SER A 209 -3.79 -8.01 4.39
CA SER A 209 -3.95 -8.62 3.07
C SER A 209 -2.92 -9.72 2.83
N VAL A 210 -3.23 -10.58 1.87
CA VAL A 210 -2.36 -11.63 1.34
C VAL A 210 -2.21 -11.40 -0.16
N CYS A 211 -1.06 -11.73 -0.73
CA CYS A 211 -0.85 -11.72 -2.17
C CYS A 211 -0.19 -13.03 -2.60
N ILE A 212 -0.79 -13.71 -3.57
CA ILE A 212 -0.27 -14.94 -4.17
C ILE A 212 0.47 -14.59 -5.45
N VAL A 213 1.71 -15.04 -5.55
CA VAL A 213 2.58 -14.92 -6.73
C VAL A 213 3.18 -16.29 -7.03
N GLY A 214 2.42 -17.15 -7.68
CA GLY A 214 2.81 -18.53 -7.92
C GLY A 214 1.73 -19.29 -8.67
N GLU A 215 2.00 -20.54 -8.93
CA GLU A 215 1.06 -21.43 -9.62
C GLU A 215 0.44 -22.42 -8.63
N LYS A 216 -0.81 -22.77 -8.88
CA LYS A 216 -1.49 -23.80 -8.11
C LYS A 216 -0.80 -25.14 -8.37
N SER A 217 -0.41 -25.82 -7.30
CA SER A 217 0.24 -27.11 -7.36
C SER A 217 -0.72 -28.23 -6.93
N GLU A 218 -0.22 -29.24 -6.24
CA GLU A 218 -1.02 -30.39 -5.85
C GLU A 218 -2.17 -30.05 -4.92
N LYS A 219 -3.28 -30.79 -5.06
CA LYS A 219 -4.39 -30.72 -4.12
C LYS A 219 -3.93 -31.19 -2.76
N LEU A 220 -4.13 -30.39 -1.74
CA LEU A 220 -3.80 -30.76 -0.36
C LEU A 220 -4.61 -32.00 0.05
N LYS A 221 -3.93 -33.08 0.43
CA LYS A 221 -4.55 -34.38 0.73
C LYS A 221 -5.33 -34.40 2.05
N ASN A 222 -5.04 -33.46 2.95
CA ASN A 222 -5.73 -33.31 4.23
C ASN A 222 -5.85 -31.84 4.58
N SER A 223 -6.94 -31.45 5.22
CA SER A 223 -7.06 -30.17 5.91
C SER A 223 -6.12 -30.23 7.13
N PHE A 224 -4.94 -29.65 7.04
CA PHE A 224 -4.02 -29.62 8.16
C PHE A 224 -4.61 -28.73 9.26
N GLU A 225 -4.95 -29.33 10.39
CA GLU A 225 -4.85 -28.61 11.65
C GLU A 225 -3.36 -28.33 11.86
N LEU A 226 -2.95 -27.11 11.57
CA LEU A 226 -1.57 -26.68 11.72
C LEU A 226 -1.19 -26.77 13.20
N SER A 227 -0.51 -27.83 13.57
CA SER A 227 0.28 -27.90 14.80
C SER A 227 1.63 -27.22 14.62
N LEU A 228 1.69 -26.10 13.88
CA LEU A 228 2.89 -25.31 13.77
C LEU A 228 3.14 -24.64 15.12
N PRO A 229 4.35 -24.74 15.68
CA PRO A 229 4.71 -23.90 16.80
C PRO A 229 4.51 -22.45 16.37
N THR A 230 3.81 -21.68 17.17
CA THR A 230 3.61 -20.25 16.96
C THR A 230 4.95 -19.60 16.63
N ILE A 231 5.03 -18.89 15.52
CA ILE A 231 6.21 -18.09 15.22
C ILE A 231 6.22 -16.95 16.22
N ASP A 232 7.30 -16.86 16.98
CA ASP A 232 7.47 -15.75 17.91
C ASP A 232 7.75 -14.47 17.10
N GLY A 233 6.69 -13.84 16.63
CA GLY A 233 6.76 -12.55 15.94
C GLY A 233 7.20 -11.41 16.86
N SER A 234 7.25 -11.64 18.18
CA SER A 234 7.77 -10.69 19.15
C SER A 234 9.30 -10.75 19.31
N SER A 235 9.98 -11.77 18.78
CA SER A 235 11.44 -11.95 18.88
C SER A 235 12.23 -11.06 17.93
N TYR A 236 11.85 -9.80 17.76
CA TYR A 236 12.70 -8.89 17.02
C TYR A 236 13.56 -8.05 17.95
N GLU A 237 14.84 -7.90 17.57
CA GLU A 237 15.74 -7.03 18.31
C GLU A 237 15.33 -5.56 18.16
N GLU A 238 15.15 -4.98 19.30
CA GLU A 238 15.05 -3.54 19.42
C GLU A 238 16.41 -2.93 19.67
N GLY A 239 16.90 -2.22 18.73
CA GLY A 239 17.92 -1.23 19.02
C GLY A 239 17.30 -0.04 19.77
N ARG A 240 17.06 -0.15 21.10
CA ARG A 240 16.41 0.78 22.03
C ARG A 240 14.91 0.56 22.17
N ILE A 241 14.45 0.67 23.41
CA ILE A 241 13.09 0.56 23.89
C ILE A 241 12.12 1.18 22.89
N SER A 242 11.37 0.34 22.20
CA SER A 242 10.28 0.82 21.35
C SER A 242 9.15 1.28 22.27
N PHE A 243 9.06 2.57 22.44
CA PHE A 243 7.85 3.15 23.02
C PHE A 243 6.69 2.84 22.08
N PHE A 244 5.72 2.12 22.60
CA PHE A 244 4.47 1.83 21.89
C PHE A 244 3.32 2.52 22.65
N GLU A 245 2.56 3.34 21.95
CA GLU A 245 1.35 3.97 22.46
C GLU A 245 0.14 3.29 21.81
N PRO A 246 -0.66 2.52 22.58
CA PRO A 246 -1.88 1.91 22.08
C PRO A 246 -2.86 2.95 21.52
N ASN A 247 -3.63 2.55 20.52
CA ASN A 247 -4.66 3.39 19.94
C ASN A 247 -5.95 2.60 19.74
N GLU A 248 -6.82 2.63 20.74
CA GLU A 248 -8.08 1.89 20.75
C GLU A 248 -8.98 2.16 19.53
N PHE A 249 -8.90 3.37 18.95
CA PHE A 249 -9.65 3.69 17.72
C PHE A 249 -9.16 2.89 16.52
N ILE A 250 -7.84 2.69 16.40
CA ILE A 250 -7.22 1.93 15.30
C ILE A 250 -7.49 0.44 15.50
N GLU A 251 -7.26 -0.07 16.71
CA GLU A 251 -7.46 -1.47 17.05
C GLU A 251 -8.92 -1.89 16.84
N LYS A 252 -9.85 -1.03 17.27
CA LYS A 252 -11.27 -1.23 17.04
C LYS A 252 -11.64 -1.16 15.56
N ALA A 253 -11.12 -0.17 14.82
CA ALA A 253 -11.38 -0.05 13.38
C ALA A 253 -10.88 -1.28 12.61
N TYR A 254 -9.74 -1.83 13.00
CA TYR A 254 -9.24 -3.08 12.46
C TYR A 254 -10.23 -4.24 12.72
N LYS A 255 -10.62 -4.45 13.99
CA LYS A 255 -11.57 -5.51 14.38
C LYS A 255 -12.94 -5.38 13.69
N ASP A 256 -13.44 -4.15 13.55
CA ASP A 256 -14.73 -3.87 12.90
C ASP A 256 -14.71 -4.06 11.37
N SER A 257 -13.52 -4.10 10.77
CA SER A 257 -13.30 -4.22 9.31
C SER A 257 -12.76 -5.58 8.86
N LEU A 258 -12.80 -6.61 9.72
CA LEU A 258 -12.27 -7.95 9.40
C LEU A 258 -13.10 -8.72 8.35
N ASN A 259 -14.40 -8.50 8.34
CA ASN A 259 -15.33 -9.28 7.51
C ASN A 259 -15.59 -8.59 6.18
N ILE A 260 -15.33 -9.28 5.11
CA ILE A 260 -15.63 -8.86 3.74
C ILE A 260 -17.11 -9.14 3.44
N LYS A 261 -17.72 -8.21 2.72
CA LYS A 261 -19.07 -8.29 2.20
C LYS A 261 -19.03 -8.30 0.69
N ASP A 262 -19.94 -9.03 0.08
CA ASP A 262 -20.16 -9.01 -1.37
C ASP A 262 -18.90 -9.39 -2.17
N LYS A 263 -18.40 -10.62 -1.94
CA LYS A 263 -17.23 -11.18 -2.65
C LYS A 263 -17.49 -11.24 -4.15
N LYS A 264 -16.52 -10.82 -4.92
CA LYS A 264 -16.50 -10.97 -6.38
C LYS A 264 -15.07 -11.06 -6.88
N GLU A 265 -14.69 -12.20 -7.40
CA GLU A 265 -13.36 -12.45 -7.92
C GLU A 265 -13.08 -11.66 -9.20
N GLN A 266 -11.89 -11.08 -9.28
CA GLN A 266 -11.33 -10.43 -10.46
C GLN A 266 -9.97 -11.05 -10.77
N ASN A 267 -9.86 -11.79 -11.87
CA ASN A 267 -8.65 -12.52 -12.24
C ASN A 267 -8.05 -11.99 -13.55
N GLN A 268 -7.73 -10.70 -13.61
CA GLN A 268 -7.14 -10.09 -14.79
C GLN A 268 -5.75 -9.54 -14.48
N LYS A 269 -4.76 -9.95 -15.29
CA LYS A 269 -3.41 -9.39 -15.19
C LYS A 269 -3.38 -7.95 -15.69
N VAL A 270 -2.75 -7.06 -14.94
CA VAL A 270 -2.44 -5.72 -15.40
C VAL A 270 -1.43 -5.75 -16.55
N VAL A 271 -1.61 -4.84 -17.51
CA VAL A 271 -0.67 -4.67 -18.63
C VAL A 271 -0.19 -3.22 -18.64
N PHE A 272 1.06 -3.00 -18.27
CA PHE A 272 1.64 -1.65 -18.29
C PHE A 272 1.98 -1.14 -19.69
N ASN A 273 2.20 -2.04 -20.66
CA ASN A 273 2.65 -1.70 -22.02
C ASN A 273 3.95 -0.86 -22.03
N PHE A 274 4.82 -1.08 -21.04
CA PHE A 274 6.09 -0.38 -20.88
C PHE A 274 7.25 -1.30 -21.22
N HIS A 275 8.35 -0.70 -21.74
CA HIS A 275 9.58 -1.44 -21.97
C HIS A 275 10.18 -1.89 -20.63
N LYS A 276 10.37 -3.20 -20.44
CA LYS A 276 10.68 -3.81 -19.14
C LYS A 276 11.91 -3.22 -18.45
N GLU A 277 13.02 -3.06 -19.15
CA GLU A 277 14.26 -2.50 -18.58
C GLU A 277 14.06 -1.06 -18.07
N LYS A 278 13.41 -0.19 -18.87
CA LYS A 278 13.09 1.17 -18.45
C LYS A 278 12.08 1.18 -17.30
N PHE A 279 11.17 0.23 -17.28
CA PHE A 279 10.16 0.12 -16.22
C PHE A 279 10.79 -0.33 -14.90
N GLU A 280 11.71 -1.29 -14.92
CA GLU A 280 12.50 -1.68 -13.74
C GLU A 280 13.26 -0.50 -13.16
N ASP A 281 13.96 0.28 -14.02
CA ASP A 281 14.65 1.50 -13.62
C ASP A 281 13.68 2.54 -13.03
N THR A 282 12.48 2.65 -13.58
CA THR A 282 11.42 3.52 -13.06
C THR A 282 10.97 3.11 -11.66
N ILE A 283 10.74 1.82 -11.43
CA ILE A 283 10.38 1.29 -10.10
C ILE A 283 11.46 1.65 -9.09
N PHE A 284 12.72 1.43 -9.44
CA PHE A 284 13.85 1.73 -8.56
C PHE A 284 14.01 3.22 -8.27
N LYS A 285 13.84 4.07 -9.28
CA LYS A 285 14.03 5.54 -9.20
C LYS A 285 12.80 6.31 -8.72
N ARG A 286 11.63 5.67 -8.61
CA ARG A 286 10.40 6.33 -8.19
C ARG A 286 10.59 7.17 -6.91
N ARG A 287 10.16 8.43 -6.97
CA ARG A 287 10.14 9.35 -5.82
C ARG A 287 8.87 10.19 -5.85
N SER A 288 8.45 10.63 -4.66
CA SER A 288 7.43 11.68 -4.56
C SER A 288 8.11 13.04 -4.76
N ILE A 289 7.56 13.83 -5.65
CA ILE A 289 8.02 15.22 -5.85
C ILE A 289 7.31 16.15 -4.85
N ARG A 290 7.83 17.37 -4.70
CA ARG A 290 7.29 18.33 -3.74
C ARG A 290 6.79 19.62 -4.38
N GLU A 291 7.15 19.84 -5.62
CA GLU A 291 6.82 21.03 -6.40
C GLU A 291 6.59 20.64 -7.86
N PHE A 292 5.69 21.33 -8.55
CA PHE A 292 5.46 21.22 -9.96
C PHE A 292 5.82 22.52 -10.67
N SER A 293 6.34 22.43 -11.89
CA SER A 293 6.80 23.58 -12.68
C SER A 293 5.69 24.42 -13.30
N ASN A 294 4.41 24.06 -13.11
CA ASN A 294 3.25 24.65 -13.79
C ASN A 294 3.22 24.47 -15.31
N GLN A 295 4.01 23.56 -15.87
CA GLN A 295 3.98 23.21 -17.29
C GLN A 295 2.87 22.20 -17.58
N SER A 296 2.35 22.23 -18.80
CA SER A 296 1.36 21.26 -19.27
C SER A 296 2.02 19.90 -19.52
N ILE A 297 1.26 18.84 -19.32
CA ILE A 297 1.57 17.51 -19.84
C ILE A 297 0.81 17.30 -21.16
N SER A 298 1.34 16.46 -22.05
CA SER A 298 0.65 16.16 -23.30
C SER A 298 -0.59 15.26 -23.08
N LYS A 299 -1.56 15.36 -23.95
CA LYS A 299 -2.73 14.45 -23.94
C LYS A 299 -2.32 12.99 -24.07
N ALA A 300 -1.33 12.68 -24.91
CA ALA A 300 -0.83 11.31 -25.10
C ALA A 300 -0.24 10.73 -23.81
N GLN A 301 0.53 11.51 -23.05
CA GLN A 301 1.02 11.09 -21.74
C GLN A 301 -0.14 10.85 -20.77
N PHE A 302 -1.10 11.75 -20.71
CA PHE A 302 -2.27 11.61 -19.83
C PHE A 302 -3.10 10.38 -20.19
N ASP A 303 -3.42 10.16 -21.47
CA ASP A 303 -4.19 8.99 -21.93
C ASP A 303 -3.44 7.67 -21.61
N SER A 304 -2.13 7.65 -21.77
CA SER A 304 -1.29 6.49 -21.38
C SER A 304 -1.37 6.20 -19.88
N ILE A 305 -1.31 7.23 -19.04
CA ILE A 305 -1.48 7.09 -17.58
C ILE A 305 -2.87 6.52 -17.27
N MET A 306 -3.93 7.12 -17.80
CA MET A 306 -5.31 6.69 -17.53
C MET A 306 -5.57 5.26 -18.00
N SER A 307 -4.93 4.80 -19.08
CA SER A 307 -5.06 3.42 -19.56
C SER A 307 -4.55 2.39 -18.56
N VAL A 308 -3.57 2.74 -17.72
CA VAL A 308 -3.06 1.86 -16.66
C VAL A 308 -3.95 1.93 -15.42
N LEU A 309 -4.42 3.13 -15.05
CA LEU A 309 -5.25 3.32 -13.85
C LEU A 309 -6.59 2.61 -13.93
N ASN A 310 -7.20 2.57 -15.12
CA ASN A 310 -8.52 1.99 -15.33
C ASN A 310 -8.51 0.45 -15.45
N GLN A 311 -7.35 -0.19 -15.35
CA GLN A 311 -7.29 -1.64 -15.41
C GLN A 311 -7.77 -2.26 -14.08
N PRO A 312 -8.44 -3.42 -14.13
CA PRO A 312 -8.89 -4.12 -12.94
C PRO A 312 -7.72 -4.53 -12.05
N ILE A 313 -8.00 -4.78 -10.79
CA ILE A 313 -7.05 -5.30 -9.80
C ILE A 313 -7.44 -6.74 -9.51
N SER A 314 -6.50 -7.68 -9.74
CA SER A 314 -6.73 -9.10 -9.48
C SER A 314 -6.89 -9.36 -7.98
N SER A 315 -8.08 -9.76 -7.55
CA SER A 315 -8.39 -10.03 -6.14
C SER A 315 -9.68 -10.84 -5.97
N ASP A 316 -9.89 -11.38 -4.78
CA ASP A 316 -11.12 -12.06 -4.34
C ASP A 316 -12.27 -11.11 -3.98
N CYS A 317 -12.06 -9.80 -4.14
CA CYS A 317 -13.02 -8.77 -3.76
C CYS A 317 -13.05 -7.66 -4.80
N ASP A 318 -14.22 -7.45 -5.42
CA ASP A 318 -14.43 -6.38 -6.42
C ASP A 318 -14.94 -5.12 -5.74
N GLU A 319 -14.01 -4.29 -5.26
CA GLU A 319 -14.35 -3.00 -4.71
C GLU A 319 -14.16 -1.91 -5.75
N GLU A 320 -15.24 -1.20 -6.05
CA GLU A 320 -15.19 -0.06 -6.95
C GLU A 320 -14.51 1.13 -6.28
N VAL A 321 -13.46 1.63 -6.92
CA VAL A 321 -12.83 2.90 -6.60
C VAL A 321 -13.09 3.86 -7.75
N ASP A 322 -13.91 4.87 -7.50
CA ASP A 322 -14.17 5.94 -8.45
C ASP A 322 -12.96 6.86 -8.56
N ILE A 323 -12.59 7.22 -9.79
CA ILE A 323 -11.48 8.12 -10.09
C ILE A 323 -12.03 9.49 -10.52
N TYR A 324 -12.08 10.43 -9.57
CA TYR A 324 -12.33 11.84 -9.87
C TYR A 324 -11.00 12.55 -10.11
N TYR A 325 -10.98 13.48 -11.07
CA TYR A 325 -9.78 14.28 -11.29
C TYR A 325 -10.08 15.67 -11.85
N VAL A 326 -9.28 16.62 -11.41
CA VAL A 326 -9.29 17.99 -11.88
C VAL A 326 -8.18 18.15 -12.92
N ILE A 327 -8.56 18.47 -14.16
CA ILE A 327 -7.60 18.83 -15.21
C ILE A 327 -7.30 20.32 -15.10
N ASN A 328 -6.04 20.62 -14.79
CA ASN A 328 -5.52 21.99 -14.71
C ASN A 328 -4.67 22.34 -15.93
N ARG A 329 -3.82 21.41 -16.41
CA ARG A 329 -2.81 21.65 -17.48
C ARG A 329 -2.52 20.36 -18.26
N VAL A 330 -3.47 19.94 -19.09
CA VAL A 330 -3.29 18.85 -20.07
C VAL A 330 -3.59 19.43 -21.46
N GLU A 331 -2.62 19.34 -22.38
CA GLU A 331 -2.76 19.86 -23.73
C GLU A 331 -3.98 19.27 -24.46
N GLY A 332 -4.78 20.10 -25.07
CA GLY A 332 -5.95 19.66 -25.84
C GLY A 332 -7.12 19.14 -25.00
N CYS A 333 -7.07 19.24 -23.68
CA CYS A 333 -8.16 18.90 -22.77
C CYS A 333 -8.82 20.16 -22.19
N PHE A 334 -10.12 20.13 -22.00
CA PHE A 334 -10.83 21.20 -21.32
C PHE A 334 -10.54 21.18 -19.82
N LEU A 335 -10.37 22.37 -19.23
CA LEU A 335 -10.27 22.51 -17.78
C LEU A 335 -11.58 22.09 -17.13
N GLY A 336 -11.49 21.38 -16.01
CA GLY A 336 -12.69 20.95 -15.33
C GLY A 336 -12.49 19.80 -14.37
N LEU A 337 -13.60 19.36 -13.76
CA LEU A 337 -13.71 18.16 -12.96
C LEU A 337 -14.24 17.02 -13.84
N TYR A 338 -13.62 15.87 -13.72
CA TYR A 338 -13.95 14.65 -14.45
C TYR A 338 -14.19 13.48 -13.49
N LYS A 339 -15.01 12.52 -13.91
CA LYS A 339 -15.19 11.21 -13.27
C LYS A 339 -15.03 10.12 -14.33
N ASN A 340 -14.11 9.19 -14.14
CA ASN A 340 -13.92 8.02 -15.02
C ASN A 340 -13.91 8.39 -16.53
N GLY A 341 -13.25 9.49 -16.90
CA GLY A 341 -13.17 9.97 -18.29
C GLY A 341 -14.27 10.94 -18.73
N ILE A 342 -15.34 11.11 -17.96
CA ILE A 342 -16.49 11.99 -18.29
C ILE A 342 -16.33 13.32 -17.58
N GLN A 343 -16.40 14.44 -18.33
CA GLN A 343 -16.39 15.78 -17.74
C GLN A 343 -17.72 16.05 -17.00
N ILE A 344 -17.63 16.41 -15.71
CA ILE A 344 -18.76 16.70 -14.83
C ILE A 344 -18.97 18.22 -14.73
N LYS A 345 -17.85 18.96 -14.56
CA LYS A 345 -17.86 20.42 -14.42
C LYS A 345 -16.82 21.03 -15.34
N THR A 346 -17.18 22.13 -16.02
CA THR A 346 -16.26 22.92 -16.84
C THR A 346 -15.77 24.13 -16.04
N GLY A 347 -14.48 24.45 -16.12
CA GLY A 347 -13.89 25.63 -15.51
C GLY A 347 -12.52 25.33 -14.86
N ASP A 348 -11.84 26.39 -14.44
CA ASP A 348 -10.57 26.29 -13.70
C ASP A 348 -10.85 26.02 -12.22
N TYR A 349 -10.48 24.83 -11.76
CA TYR A 349 -10.59 24.40 -10.37
C TYR A 349 -9.23 24.19 -9.69
N SER A 350 -8.15 24.69 -10.28
CA SER A 350 -6.79 24.52 -9.72
C SER A 350 -6.67 25.03 -8.27
N SER A 351 -7.19 26.24 -8.02
CA SER A 351 -7.21 26.80 -6.67
C SER A 351 -8.10 26.00 -5.70
N LYS A 352 -9.23 25.48 -6.18
CA LYS A 352 -10.11 24.61 -5.37
C LYS A 352 -9.43 23.29 -5.05
N ALA A 353 -8.74 22.67 -6.01
CA ALA A 353 -7.98 21.43 -5.79
C ALA A 353 -6.87 21.62 -4.75
N GLY A 354 -6.12 22.73 -4.82
CA GLY A 354 -5.13 23.08 -3.81
C GLY A 354 -5.74 23.25 -2.41
N TYR A 355 -6.84 23.98 -2.32
CA TYR A 355 -7.58 24.17 -1.07
C TYR A 355 -8.04 22.83 -0.48
N LEU A 356 -8.68 21.97 -1.29
CA LEU A 356 -9.17 20.67 -0.86
C LEU A 356 -8.05 19.74 -0.36
N CYS A 357 -6.84 19.91 -0.87
CA CYS A 357 -5.64 19.19 -0.41
C CYS A 357 -4.98 19.85 0.82
N LEU A 358 -5.74 20.39 1.75
CA LEU A 358 -5.27 21.14 2.92
C LEU A 358 -4.38 22.34 2.57
N GLU A 359 -4.78 23.09 1.56
CA GLU A 359 -4.08 24.31 1.10
C GLU A 359 -2.63 24.02 0.62
N GLN A 360 -2.37 22.79 0.16
CA GLN A 360 -1.08 22.42 -0.38
C GLN A 360 -0.94 22.88 -1.83
N ASP A 361 0.19 23.54 -2.15
CA ASP A 361 0.50 23.99 -3.51
C ASP A 361 0.55 22.85 -4.52
N LEU A 362 0.87 21.63 -4.09
CA LEU A 362 0.85 20.43 -4.93
C LEU A 362 -0.47 20.25 -5.66
N GLY A 363 -1.62 20.44 -4.99
CA GLY A 363 -2.93 20.33 -5.63
C GLY A 363 -3.20 21.46 -6.63
N LYS A 364 -2.70 22.68 -6.36
CA LYS A 364 -2.89 23.85 -7.20
C LYS A 364 -1.96 23.88 -8.42
N SER A 365 -0.69 23.54 -8.21
CA SER A 365 0.37 23.63 -9.24
C SER A 365 0.47 22.40 -10.14
N SER A 366 -0.22 21.29 -9.80
CA SER A 366 -0.25 20.06 -10.59
C SER A 366 -0.87 20.25 -11.98
N ALA A 367 -0.50 19.40 -12.93
CA ALA A 367 -1.21 19.30 -14.21
C ALA A 367 -2.59 18.64 -14.03
N VAL A 368 -2.66 17.62 -13.14
CA VAL A 368 -3.89 16.93 -12.77
C VAL A 368 -3.86 16.58 -11.29
N THR A 369 -4.98 16.85 -10.59
CA THR A 369 -5.20 16.41 -9.21
C THR A 369 -6.29 15.35 -9.18
N PHE A 370 -6.00 14.20 -8.56
CA PHE A 370 -6.91 13.06 -8.45
C PHE A 370 -7.50 12.98 -7.04
N PHE A 371 -8.76 12.56 -6.97
CA PHE A 371 -9.45 12.16 -5.75
C PHE A 371 -10.05 10.77 -5.97
N LEU A 372 -9.52 9.78 -5.26
CA LEU A 372 -10.02 8.41 -5.29
C LEU A 372 -11.09 8.27 -4.21
N THR A 373 -12.27 7.77 -4.61
CA THR A 373 -13.42 7.66 -3.71
C THR A 373 -14.10 6.30 -3.84
N THR A 374 -14.93 5.93 -2.87
CA THR A 374 -15.73 4.70 -2.93
C THR A 374 -17.05 4.84 -2.20
N LYS A 375 -18.04 4.00 -2.57
CA LYS A 375 -19.27 3.73 -1.83
C LYS A 375 -19.22 2.39 -1.10
N SER A 376 -18.11 1.68 -1.21
CA SER A 376 -17.92 0.38 -0.59
C SER A 376 -17.99 0.43 0.94
N LYS A 377 -18.39 -0.71 1.50
CA LYS A 377 -18.39 -0.98 2.94
C LYS A 377 -17.17 -1.77 3.40
N ASN A 378 -16.38 -2.29 2.46
CA ASN A 378 -15.16 -3.05 2.73
C ASN A 378 -13.99 -2.07 2.88
N TYR A 379 -13.79 -1.60 4.09
CA TYR A 379 -12.93 -0.45 4.39
C TYR A 379 -11.45 -0.72 4.09
N GLN A 380 -10.94 -1.89 4.52
CA GLN A 380 -9.53 -2.24 4.32
C GLN A 380 -9.21 -2.39 2.83
N GLU A 381 -10.07 -3.09 2.11
CA GLU A 381 -9.93 -3.40 0.70
C GLU A 381 -9.97 -2.13 -0.14
N ALA A 382 -10.94 -1.25 0.11
CA ALA A 382 -11.11 0.00 -0.61
C ALA A 382 -9.87 0.90 -0.49
N TYR A 383 -9.34 1.09 0.73
CA TYR A 383 -8.12 1.86 0.94
C TYR A 383 -6.89 1.23 0.28
N GLN A 384 -6.74 -0.10 0.37
CA GLN A 384 -5.61 -0.78 -0.26
C GLN A 384 -5.70 -0.71 -1.78
N LYS A 385 -6.90 -0.88 -2.39
CA LYS A 385 -7.08 -0.69 -3.83
C LYS A 385 -6.79 0.74 -4.27
N ALA A 386 -7.18 1.75 -3.49
CA ALA A 386 -6.79 3.13 -3.75
C ALA A 386 -5.25 3.31 -3.68
N GLY A 387 -4.57 2.60 -2.78
CA GLY A 387 -3.12 2.55 -2.70
C GLY A 387 -2.47 1.91 -3.94
N ILE A 388 -3.03 0.82 -4.48
CA ILE A 388 -2.58 0.17 -5.72
C ILE A 388 -2.76 1.12 -6.92
N ILE A 389 -3.94 1.74 -7.07
CA ILE A 389 -4.20 2.74 -8.12
C ILE A 389 -3.20 3.90 -8.01
N GLY A 390 -2.96 4.39 -6.79
CA GLY A 390 -1.95 5.41 -6.53
C GLY A 390 -0.54 4.96 -6.91
N HIS A 391 -0.18 3.70 -6.68
CA HIS A 391 1.11 3.16 -7.09
C HIS A 391 1.25 3.06 -8.61
N ARG A 392 0.20 2.60 -9.30
CA ARG A 392 0.13 2.62 -10.76
C ARG A 392 0.29 4.03 -11.32
N LEU A 393 -0.33 5.04 -10.69
CA LEU A 393 -0.18 6.45 -11.06
C LEU A 393 1.27 6.91 -10.92
N TYR A 394 1.94 6.57 -9.81
CA TYR A 394 3.36 6.87 -9.62
C TYR A 394 4.24 6.27 -10.73
N LEU A 395 4.05 4.98 -11.02
CA LEU A 395 4.89 4.29 -11.99
C LEU A 395 4.63 4.77 -13.42
N ALA A 396 3.37 4.90 -13.82
CA ALA A 396 3.01 5.38 -15.15
C ALA A 396 3.51 6.81 -15.39
N SER A 397 3.31 7.70 -14.41
CA SER A 397 3.80 9.09 -14.52
C SER A 397 5.32 9.15 -14.60
N ASN A 398 6.02 8.48 -13.68
CA ASN A 398 7.50 8.53 -13.66
C ASN A 398 8.12 7.87 -14.91
N TYR A 399 7.51 6.80 -15.45
CA TYR A 399 7.96 6.20 -16.71
C TYR A 399 7.90 7.19 -17.88
N LEU A 400 6.90 8.06 -17.88
CA LEU A 400 6.71 9.10 -18.89
C LEU A 400 7.45 10.42 -18.60
N GLY A 401 8.27 10.45 -17.54
CA GLY A 401 9.03 11.63 -17.12
C GLY A 401 8.20 12.67 -16.36
N ILE A 402 7.01 12.31 -15.90
CA ILE A 402 6.10 13.17 -15.15
C ILE A 402 6.24 12.88 -13.65
N GLY A 403 6.30 13.93 -12.84
CA GLY A 403 6.32 13.83 -11.40
C GLY A 403 4.97 13.39 -10.83
N CYS A 404 5.01 12.67 -9.69
CA CYS A 404 3.80 12.27 -8.96
C CYS A 404 4.00 12.47 -7.46
N SER A 405 2.92 12.83 -6.76
CA SER A 405 2.91 12.89 -5.29
C SER A 405 1.57 12.46 -4.73
N GLY A 406 1.60 11.55 -3.74
CA GLY A 406 0.45 11.21 -2.93
C GLY A 406 0.19 12.27 -1.86
N ILE A 407 -1.06 12.61 -1.66
CA ILE A 407 -1.57 13.59 -0.71
C ILE A 407 -2.56 12.88 0.21
N GLY A 408 -2.10 12.41 1.35
CA GLY A 408 -2.94 11.66 2.30
C GLY A 408 -3.86 12.54 3.15
N ALA A 409 -3.67 13.86 3.12
CA ALA A 409 -4.42 14.81 3.93
C ALA A 409 -5.21 15.77 3.02
N TYR A 410 -6.53 15.79 3.21
CA TYR A 410 -7.50 16.58 2.44
C TYR A 410 -8.72 16.86 3.32
N TYR A 411 -9.55 17.84 2.95
CA TYR A 411 -10.81 18.14 3.62
C TYR A 411 -11.89 17.14 3.14
N ASP A 412 -12.15 16.12 3.94
CA ASP A 412 -12.94 14.94 3.53
C ASP A 412 -14.34 15.31 3.01
N ASP A 413 -15.14 16.06 3.81
CA ASP A 413 -16.52 16.39 3.42
C ASP A 413 -16.57 17.41 2.28
N GLU A 414 -15.64 18.35 2.25
CA GLU A 414 -15.57 19.37 1.21
C GLU A 414 -15.15 18.79 -0.14
N VAL A 415 -14.37 17.70 -0.16
CA VAL A 415 -14.13 16.93 -1.41
C VAL A 415 -15.42 16.28 -1.87
N CYS A 416 -16.19 15.63 -0.98
CA CYS A 416 -17.47 15.01 -1.32
C CYS A 416 -18.46 16.04 -1.90
N GLU A 417 -18.56 17.22 -1.28
CA GLU A 417 -19.38 18.32 -1.79
C GLU A 417 -18.92 18.79 -3.18
N PHE A 418 -17.60 18.90 -3.39
CA PHE A 418 -17.05 19.35 -4.67
C PHE A 418 -17.31 18.36 -5.80
N VAL A 419 -17.18 17.05 -5.53
CA VAL A 419 -17.47 16.00 -6.52
C VAL A 419 -18.97 15.69 -6.65
N GLU A 420 -19.83 16.31 -5.82
CA GLU A 420 -21.29 16.14 -5.79
C GLU A 420 -21.73 14.67 -5.61
N ASP A 421 -20.99 13.94 -4.78
CA ASP A 421 -21.30 12.56 -4.50
C ASP A 421 -21.15 12.23 -2.99
N THR A 422 -22.05 11.38 -2.49
CA THR A 422 -22.03 10.90 -1.11
C THR A 422 -21.11 9.68 -1.01
N THR A 423 -19.81 9.90 -1.13
CA THR A 423 -18.79 8.86 -1.14
C THR A 423 -17.85 9.01 0.04
N MET A 424 -17.00 8.01 0.23
CA MET A 424 -15.85 8.08 1.12
C MET A 424 -14.60 8.41 0.31
N VAL A 425 -13.93 9.52 0.64
CA VAL A 425 -12.65 9.86 0.01
C VAL A 425 -11.55 9.01 0.60
N LEU A 426 -10.81 8.32 -0.25
CA LEU A 426 -9.77 7.38 0.13
C LEU A 426 -8.38 8.01 0.02
N TYR A 427 -8.11 8.68 -1.10
CA TYR A 427 -6.77 9.18 -1.41
C TYR A 427 -6.84 10.36 -2.38
N ALA A 428 -5.96 11.33 -2.20
CA ALA A 428 -5.69 12.35 -3.18
C ALA A 428 -4.25 12.22 -3.71
N LEU A 429 -4.06 12.47 -5.01
CA LEU A 429 -2.77 12.42 -5.67
C LEU A 429 -2.66 13.57 -6.68
N ALA A 430 -1.44 13.93 -7.02
CA ALA A 430 -1.18 14.99 -8.00
C ALA A 430 -0.05 14.58 -8.94
N ILE A 431 -0.18 14.92 -10.22
CA ILE A 431 0.85 14.73 -11.25
C ILE A 431 1.15 16.03 -11.99
N GLY A 432 2.37 16.19 -12.45
CA GLY A 432 2.80 17.37 -13.22
C GLY A 432 4.29 17.34 -13.53
N ASN A 433 4.74 18.33 -14.32
CA ASN A 433 6.16 18.54 -14.65
C ASN A 433 6.87 19.35 -13.57
#